data_b718bb40db81f21cc5e4859365500fa7
#
_entry.id   b718bb40db81f21cc5e4859365500fa7
#
_cell.length_a   1.000
_cell.length_b   1.000
_cell.length_c   1.000
_cell.angle_alpha   90.00
_cell.angle_beta   90.00
_cell.angle_gamma   90.00
#
_symmetry.space_group_name_H-M   'P 1'
#
loop_
_entity.id
_entity.type
_entity.pdbx_description
1 polymer ?
#
loop_
_entity_poly.entity_id
_entity_poly.type
_entity_poly.pdbx_seq_one_letter_code
_entity_poly.pdbx_strand_id
1 'polypeptide(L)'
;LSVVFAIRQRLPAESLYYAADSAFAPYGRQRAAHVLDRARSLTAWLLERGAKAIVVACNTATAVAIDHLRREFPVPIIGMEPAIKPAIRLTRRGVVGVLATAGTLQSDRYARLLATHRAGVQVLPCACHQWVEQVEGGAVTGTAVRAMVQRDLAPLLQAGADVLVLGCTHYPLIADQIASH
;
A
#
# COMPACT_ATOMS: atom_id res chain seq x y z
N LEU A 1 5.60 4.90 -7.61
CA LEU A 1 5.31 5.38 -8.99
C LEU A 1 3.86 5.14 -9.41
N SER A 2 3.23 3.99 -9.07
CA SER A 2 1.83 3.66 -9.45
C SER A 2 0.83 4.78 -9.10
N VAL A 3 0.96 5.35 -7.90
CA VAL A 3 0.10 6.46 -7.44
C VAL A 3 0.37 7.76 -8.22
N VAL A 4 1.64 8.06 -8.52
CA VAL A 4 2.01 9.26 -9.33
C VAL A 4 1.38 9.19 -10.71
N PHE A 5 1.44 8.03 -11.38
CA PHE A 5 0.79 7.84 -12.68
C PHE A 5 -0.72 8.05 -12.60
N ALA A 6 -1.38 7.48 -11.58
CA ALA A 6 -2.81 7.63 -11.39
C ALA A 6 -3.23 9.10 -11.15
N ILE A 7 -2.45 9.85 -10.36
CA ILE A 7 -2.68 11.28 -10.13
C ILE A 7 -2.49 12.05 -11.43
N ARG A 8 -1.40 11.80 -12.16
CA ARG A 8 -1.12 12.51 -13.42
C ARG A 8 -2.23 12.34 -14.45
N GLN A 9 -2.80 11.13 -14.56
CA GLN A 9 -3.92 10.86 -15.46
C GLN A 9 -5.20 11.62 -15.06
N ARG A 10 -5.45 11.77 -13.76
CA ARG A 10 -6.68 12.40 -13.24
C ARG A 10 -6.55 13.91 -13.12
N LEU A 11 -5.36 14.42 -12.91
CA LEU A 11 -5.05 15.82 -12.68
C LEU A 11 -3.88 16.27 -13.58
N PRO A 12 -4.05 16.28 -14.91
CA PRO A 12 -2.95 16.52 -15.86
C PRO A 12 -2.40 17.94 -15.80
N ALA A 13 -3.19 18.90 -15.32
CA ALA A 13 -2.78 20.32 -15.18
C ALA A 13 -2.02 20.62 -13.88
N GLU A 14 -1.98 19.66 -12.90
CA GLU A 14 -1.30 19.88 -11.64
C GLU A 14 0.21 19.59 -11.76
N SER A 15 1.00 20.46 -11.14
CA SER A 15 2.43 20.20 -10.96
C SER A 15 2.66 19.21 -9.84
N LEU A 16 3.48 18.17 -10.08
CA LEU A 16 3.75 17.13 -9.10
C LEU A 16 5.23 17.15 -8.70
N TYR A 17 5.47 17.22 -7.38
CA TYR A 17 6.75 16.91 -6.78
C TYR A 17 6.71 15.46 -6.28
N TYR A 18 7.68 14.65 -6.67
CA TYR A 18 7.80 13.28 -6.19
C TYR A 18 9.08 13.11 -5.36
N ALA A 19 8.91 12.72 -4.11
CA ALA A 19 10.00 12.39 -3.20
C ALA A 19 9.98 10.89 -2.90
N ALA A 20 11.00 10.18 -3.34
CA ALA A 20 11.23 8.78 -3.00
C ALA A 20 12.22 8.68 -1.85
N ASP A 21 11.84 8.02 -0.75
CA ASP A 21 12.71 7.79 0.40
C ASP A 21 13.54 6.51 0.24
N SER A 22 14.20 6.36 -0.91
CA SER A 22 14.83 5.11 -1.34
C SER A 22 15.92 4.61 -0.39
N ALA A 23 16.64 5.53 0.26
CA ALA A 23 17.69 5.17 1.22
C ALA A 23 17.14 4.52 2.51
N PHE A 24 15.85 4.69 2.80
CA PHE A 24 15.20 4.19 4.02
C PHE A 24 14.06 3.20 3.72
N ALA A 25 13.77 2.93 2.45
CA ALA A 25 12.84 1.89 2.03
C ALA A 25 13.48 0.49 2.23
N PRO A 26 12.68 -0.57 2.45
CA PRO A 26 11.22 -0.60 2.58
C PRO A 26 10.74 -0.30 4.01
N TYR A 27 9.63 0.43 4.15
CA TYR A 27 9.05 0.79 5.45
C TYR A 27 8.33 -0.36 6.16
N GLY A 28 7.97 -1.42 5.45
CA GLY A 28 7.16 -2.52 5.98
C GLY A 28 7.74 -3.25 7.19
N ARG A 29 9.05 -3.15 7.40
CA ARG A 29 9.80 -3.77 8.53
C ARG A 29 10.40 -2.73 9.47
N GLN A 30 10.23 -1.43 9.20
CA GLN A 30 10.81 -0.36 9.99
C GLN A 30 9.98 -0.11 11.27
N ARG A 31 10.64 0.42 12.30
CA ARG A 31 9.97 0.85 13.53
C ARG A 31 9.05 2.04 13.23
N ALA A 32 7.87 2.06 13.84
CA ALA A 32 6.87 3.11 13.62
C ALA A 32 7.43 4.53 13.84
N ALA A 33 8.23 4.74 14.90
CA ALA A 33 8.86 6.03 15.16
C ALA A 33 9.74 6.49 13.98
N HIS A 34 10.55 5.59 13.43
CA HIS A 34 11.39 5.91 12.27
C HIS A 34 10.57 6.28 11.04
N VAL A 35 9.51 5.51 10.73
CA VAL A 35 8.61 5.81 9.61
C VAL A 35 7.93 7.16 9.78
N LEU A 36 7.51 7.51 11.01
CA LEU A 36 6.91 8.80 11.34
C LEU A 36 7.90 9.95 11.11
N ASP A 37 9.13 9.83 11.60
CA ASP A 37 10.17 10.86 11.45
C ASP A 37 10.53 11.08 9.97
N ARG A 38 10.63 10.00 9.19
CA ARG A 38 10.83 10.11 7.73
C ARG A 38 9.65 10.82 7.05
N ALA A 39 8.43 10.43 7.37
CA ALA A 39 7.22 11.05 6.82
C ALA A 39 7.14 12.54 7.13
N ARG A 40 7.50 12.97 8.36
CA ARG A 40 7.61 14.39 8.76
C ARG A 40 8.64 15.14 7.93
N SER A 41 9.85 14.58 7.83
CA SER A 41 10.96 15.20 7.09
C SER A 41 10.61 15.41 5.63
N LEU A 42 10.01 14.40 4.97
CA LEU A 42 9.60 14.49 3.57
C LEU A 42 8.44 15.47 3.38
N THR A 43 7.49 15.51 4.31
CA THR A 43 6.38 16.46 4.28
C THR A 43 6.90 17.90 4.38
N ALA A 44 7.76 18.20 5.35
CA ALA A 44 8.37 19.52 5.51
C ALA A 44 9.16 19.92 4.25
N TRP A 45 9.98 19.02 3.73
CA TRP A 45 10.77 19.26 2.52
C TRP A 45 9.92 19.58 1.27
N LEU A 46 8.76 18.90 1.12
CA LEU A 46 7.82 19.19 0.03
C LEU A 46 7.13 20.55 0.20
N LEU A 47 6.74 20.90 1.44
CA LEU A 47 6.10 22.17 1.76
C LEU A 47 7.02 23.36 1.50
N GLU A 48 8.31 23.26 1.85
CA GLU A 48 9.34 24.26 1.52
C GLU A 48 9.44 24.53 0.02
N ARG A 49 9.01 23.58 -0.82
CA ARG A 49 8.97 23.70 -2.29
C ARG A 49 7.61 24.14 -2.83
N GLY A 50 6.73 24.59 -1.95
CA GLY A 50 5.42 25.12 -2.32
C GLY A 50 4.35 24.07 -2.60
N ALA A 51 4.50 22.83 -2.08
CA ALA A 51 3.44 21.85 -2.21
C ALA A 51 2.18 22.32 -1.47
N LYS A 52 1.05 22.39 -2.17
CA LYS A 52 -0.24 22.80 -1.62
C LYS A 52 -1.06 21.67 -1.01
N ALA A 53 -0.68 20.42 -1.27
CA ALA A 53 -1.25 19.20 -0.71
C ALA A 53 -0.20 18.08 -0.73
N ILE A 54 -0.31 17.14 0.19
CA ILE A 54 0.61 16.02 0.32
C ILE A 54 -0.15 14.70 0.11
N VAL A 55 0.41 13.82 -0.71
CA VAL A 55 -0.07 12.44 -0.85
C VAL A 55 0.96 11.49 -0.26
N VAL A 56 0.60 10.82 0.82
CA VAL A 56 1.41 9.76 1.43
C VAL A 56 1.14 8.47 0.65
N ALA A 57 1.91 8.24 -0.42
CA ALA A 57 1.71 7.16 -1.38
C ALA A 57 2.25 5.80 -0.88
N CYS A 58 1.99 5.47 0.37
CA CYS A 58 2.41 4.22 1.03
C CYS A 58 1.40 3.83 2.11
N ASN A 59 0.88 2.60 2.06
CA ASN A 59 -0.06 2.11 3.07
C ASN A 59 0.59 2.03 4.46
N THR A 60 1.84 1.56 4.55
CA THR A 60 2.59 1.48 5.81
C THR A 60 2.82 2.88 6.42
N ALA A 61 3.32 3.82 5.63
CA ALA A 61 3.54 5.19 6.12
C ALA A 61 2.22 5.88 6.49
N THR A 62 1.15 5.66 5.72
CA THR A 62 -0.19 6.16 6.07
C THR A 62 -0.66 5.59 7.40
N ALA A 63 -0.52 4.29 7.61
CA ALA A 63 -0.97 3.63 8.84
C ALA A 63 -0.29 4.22 10.09
N VAL A 64 0.98 4.59 9.98
CA VAL A 64 1.79 5.14 11.08
C VAL A 64 1.63 6.65 11.23
N ALA A 65 1.73 7.40 10.12
CA ALA A 65 2.03 8.83 10.18
C ALA A 65 0.83 9.75 9.89
N ILE A 66 -0.21 9.28 9.20
CA ILE A 66 -1.23 10.17 8.61
C ILE A 66 -1.91 11.09 9.63
N ASP A 67 -2.25 10.56 10.82
CA ASP A 67 -2.95 11.33 11.84
C ASP A 67 -2.02 12.32 12.54
N HIS A 68 -0.72 12.04 12.62
CA HIS A 68 0.30 12.97 13.09
C HIS A 68 0.52 14.10 12.08
N LEU A 69 0.73 13.77 10.82
CA LEU A 69 0.96 14.76 9.77
C LEU A 69 -0.21 15.73 9.63
N ARG A 70 -1.46 15.24 9.72
CA ARG A 70 -2.67 16.07 9.66
C ARG A 70 -2.80 17.05 10.84
N ARG A 71 -2.25 16.71 11.99
CA ARG A 71 -2.21 17.64 13.16
C ARG A 71 -1.08 18.64 13.08
N GLU A 72 0.02 18.28 12.45
CA GLU A 72 1.25 19.07 12.45
C GLU A 72 1.36 20.04 11.27
N PHE A 73 0.75 19.71 10.13
CA PHE A 73 0.91 20.51 8.90
C PHE A 73 -0.42 21.11 8.43
N PRO A 74 -0.42 22.41 8.01
CA PRO A 74 -1.65 23.14 7.68
C PRO A 74 -2.14 22.95 6.24
N VAL A 75 -1.86 21.79 5.63
CA VAL A 75 -2.24 21.46 4.25
C VAL A 75 -3.05 20.17 4.18
N PRO A 76 -3.85 19.96 3.14
CA PRO A 76 -4.51 18.68 2.92
C PRO A 76 -3.51 17.54 2.81
N ILE A 77 -3.68 16.49 3.63
CA ILE A 77 -2.83 15.31 3.60
C ILE A 77 -3.68 14.07 3.32
N ILE A 78 -3.43 13.47 2.17
CA ILE A 78 -4.12 12.31 1.63
C ILE A 78 -3.28 11.05 1.91
N GLY A 79 -3.88 10.07 2.56
CA GLY A 79 -3.25 8.77 2.80
C GLY A 79 -3.78 7.68 1.88
N MET A 80 -3.12 6.51 1.92
CA MET A 80 -3.52 5.31 1.21
C MET A 80 -3.99 4.25 2.20
N GLU A 81 -5.06 3.54 1.86
CA GLU A 81 -5.55 2.39 2.62
C GLU A 81 -5.80 1.22 1.67
N PRO A 82 -5.64 -0.05 2.14
CA PRO A 82 -6.04 -1.20 1.34
C PRO A 82 -7.49 -1.11 0.90
N ALA A 83 -7.77 -1.43 -0.36
CA ALA A 83 -9.08 -1.26 -1.00
C ALA A 83 -10.11 -2.31 -0.54
N ILE A 84 -10.27 -2.52 0.76
CA ILE A 84 -11.15 -3.54 1.35
C ILE A 84 -12.61 -3.25 1.04
N LYS A 85 -13.05 -2.00 1.17
CA LYS A 85 -14.44 -1.61 0.92
C LYS A 85 -14.93 -1.95 -0.50
N PRO A 86 -14.23 -1.59 -1.59
CA PRO A 86 -14.62 -2.05 -2.92
C PRO A 86 -14.47 -3.56 -3.09
N ALA A 87 -13.45 -4.21 -2.51
CA ALA A 87 -13.24 -5.65 -2.63
C ALA A 87 -14.40 -6.47 -2.06
N ILE A 88 -14.93 -6.07 -0.90
CA ILE A 88 -16.11 -6.69 -0.27
C ILE A 88 -17.36 -6.62 -1.18
N ARG A 89 -17.48 -5.56 -1.99
CA ARG A 89 -18.60 -5.43 -2.94
C ARG A 89 -18.41 -6.25 -4.21
N LEU A 90 -17.18 -6.61 -4.54
CA LEU A 90 -16.84 -7.34 -5.76
C LEU A 90 -16.83 -8.86 -5.56
N THR A 91 -16.54 -9.34 -4.36
CA THR A 91 -16.49 -10.78 -4.09
C THR A 91 -17.86 -11.44 -4.29
N ARG A 92 -17.87 -12.58 -4.95
CA ARG A 92 -19.05 -13.42 -5.16
C ARG A 92 -19.07 -14.63 -4.22
N ARG A 93 -17.87 -15.02 -3.73
CA ARG A 93 -17.69 -16.16 -2.81
C ARG A 93 -17.62 -15.74 -1.35
N GLY A 94 -17.58 -14.43 -1.08
CA GLY A 94 -17.46 -13.91 0.29
C GLY A 94 -16.06 -14.06 0.87
N VAL A 95 -15.02 -14.28 0.03
CA VAL A 95 -13.63 -14.43 0.49
C VAL A 95 -12.73 -13.47 -0.26
N VAL A 96 -12.06 -12.59 0.48
CA VAL A 96 -11.16 -11.56 -0.05
C VAL A 96 -9.75 -11.77 0.51
N GLY A 97 -8.75 -11.89 -0.35
CA GLY A 97 -7.34 -11.90 0.03
C GLY A 97 -6.78 -10.47 0.09
N VAL A 98 -6.04 -10.13 1.14
CA VAL A 98 -5.36 -8.83 1.26
C VAL A 98 -3.85 -9.03 1.29
N LEU A 99 -3.19 -8.67 0.21
CA LEU A 99 -1.74 -8.71 0.05
C LEU A 99 -1.16 -7.39 0.55
N ALA A 100 -0.38 -7.40 1.62
CA ALA A 100 0.20 -6.18 2.17
C ALA A 100 1.52 -6.45 2.91
N THR A 101 2.19 -5.39 3.34
CA THR A 101 3.34 -5.53 4.23
C THR A 101 2.91 -5.90 5.64
N ALA A 102 3.78 -6.56 6.41
CA ALA A 102 3.51 -6.89 7.80
C ALA A 102 3.14 -5.64 8.62
N GLY A 103 3.87 -4.53 8.45
CA GLY A 103 3.58 -3.28 9.15
C GLY A 103 2.19 -2.69 8.84
N THR A 104 1.68 -2.88 7.62
CA THR A 104 0.30 -2.49 7.28
C THR A 104 -0.72 -3.39 7.99
N LEU A 105 -0.54 -4.71 7.91
CA LEU A 105 -1.48 -5.68 8.46
C LEU A 105 -1.56 -5.66 10.00
N GLN A 106 -0.46 -5.32 10.67
CA GLN A 106 -0.37 -5.22 12.13
C GLN A 106 -0.84 -3.87 12.68
N SER A 107 -1.18 -2.91 11.83
CA SER A 107 -1.56 -1.56 12.28
C SER A 107 -2.99 -1.51 12.83
N ASP A 108 -3.19 -0.65 13.85
CA ASP A 108 -4.54 -0.34 14.38
C ASP A 108 -5.46 0.23 13.29
N ARG A 109 -4.89 0.94 12.32
CA ARG A 109 -5.65 1.51 11.20
C ARG A 109 -6.24 0.41 10.33
N TYR A 110 -5.46 -0.63 10.02
CA TYR A 110 -5.95 -1.81 9.30
C TYR A 110 -7.02 -2.56 10.10
N ALA A 111 -6.82 -2.74 11.39
CA ALA A 111 -7.79 -3.38 12.26
C ALA A 111 -9.15 -2.62 12.27
N ARG A 112 -9.10 -1.28 12.39
CA ARG A 112 -10.30 -0.43 12.31
C ARG A 112 -10.98 -0.51 10.94
N LEU A 113 -10.21 -0.54 9.85
CA LEU A 113 -10.73 -0.68 8.50
C LEU A 113 -11.50 -2.00 8.33
N LEU A 114 -10.96 -3.09 8.84
CA LEU A 114 -11.64 -4.39 8.85
C LEU A 114 -12.92 -4.36 9.69
N ALA A 115 -12.86 -3.84 10.91
CA ALA A 115 -14.01 -3.80 11.82
C ALA A 115 -15.19 -3.03 11.22
N THR A 116 -14.90 -1.98 10.44
CA THR A 116 -15.94 -1.15 9.82
C THR A 116 -16.59 -1.79 8.59
N HIS A 117 -15.89 -2.67 7.87
CA HIS A 117 -16.30 -3.04 6.50
C HIS A 117 -16.49 -4.53 6.26
N ARG A 118 -16.08 -5.42 7.18
CA ARG A 118 -16.03 -6.86 6.89
C ARG A 118 -17.35 -7.64 7.03
N ALA A 119 -18.49 -6.98 7.17
CA ALA A 119 -19.78 -7.64 7.43
C ALA A 119 -20.06 -8.81 6.45
N GLY A 120 -20.07 -10.05 6.95
CA GLY A 120 -20.38 -11.25 6.19
C GLY A 120 -19.33 -11.73 5.19
N VAL A 121 -18.16 -11.07 5.10
CA VAL A 121 -17.06 -11.44 4.18
C VAL A 121 -15.84 -11.87 4.98
N GLN A 122 -15.26 -13.01 4.60
CA GLN A 122 -13.98 -13.47 5.14
C GLN A 122 -12.84 -12.70 4.48
N VAL A 123 -12.08 -11.96 5.27
CA VAL A 123 -10.90 -11.23 4.80
C VAL A 123 -9.65 -11.93 5.29
N LEU A 124 -8.85 -12.43 4.35
CA LEU A 124 -7.63 -13.22 4.60
C LEU A 124 -6.39 -12.35 4.37
N PRO A 125 -5.65 -11.96 5.42
CA PRO A 125 -4.40 -11.21 5.26
C PRO A 125 -3.27 -12.13 4.80
N CYS A 126 -2.43 -11.62 3.89
CA CYS A 126 -1.17 -12.22 3.48
C CYS A 126 -0.03 -11.21 3.58
N ALA A 127 0.92 -11.47 4.46
CA ALA A 127 2.13 -10.65 4.59
C ALA A 127 3.15 -11.02 3.52
N CYS A 128 3.27 -10.19 2.48
CA CYS A 128 4.19 -10.42 1.36
C CYS A 128 5.60 -9.89 1.69
N HIS A 129 6.40 -10.71 2.36
CA HIS A 129 7.65 -10.27 2.98
C HIS A 129 8.77 -9.84 2.02
N GLN A 130 8.80 -10.35 0.79
CA GLN A 130 9.90 -10.14 -0.17
C GLN A 130 9.48 -9.31 -1.40
N TRP A 131 8.21 -9.00 -1.55
CA TRP A 131 7.69 -8.41 -2.78
C TRP A 131 8.22 -6.99 -3.00
N VAL A 132 8.33 -6.19 -1.94
CA VAL A 132 8.84 -4.82 -2.05
C VAL A 132 10.31 -4.82 -2.45
N GLU A 133 11.13 -5.67 -1.81
CA GLU A 133 12.56 -5.81 -2.10
C GLU A 133 12.80 -6.26 -3.55
N GLN A 134 12.00 -7.21 -4.05
CA GLN A 134 12.10 -7.66 -5.45
C GLN A 134 11.78 -6.52 -6.43
N VAL A 135 10.69 -5.79 -6.18
CA VAL A 135 10.29 -4.67 -7.03
C VAL A 135 11.32 -3.53 -6.98
N GLU A 136 11.83 -3.16 -5.80
CA GLU A 136 12.88 -2.15 -5.64
C GLU A 136 14.19 -2.58 -6.30
N GLY A 137 14.50 -3.87 -6.31
CA GLY A 137 15.63 -4.46 -7.03
C GLY A 137 15.42 -4.57 -8.55
N GLY A 138 14.28 -4.10 -9.08
CA GLY A 138 13.95 -4.13 -10.50
C GLY A 138 13.41 -5.48 -11.00
N ALA A 139 13.27 -6.48 -10.13
CA ALA A 139 12.74 -7.79 -10.49
C ALA A 139 11.20 -7.76 -10.45
N VAL A 140 10.56 -7.51 -11.58
CA VAL A 140 9.09 -7.45 -11.72
C VAL A 140 8.54 -8.61 -12.56
N THR A 141 9.39 -9.42 -13.15
CA THR A 141 9.05 -10.60 -13.97
C THR A 141 10.05 -11.74 -13.71
N GLY A 142 9.79 -12.90 -14.32
CA GLY A 142 10.70 -14.05 -14.25
C GLY A 142 10.23 -15.14 -13.30
N THR A 143 10.93 -16.28 -13.35
CA THR A 143 10.56 -17.51 -12.62
C THR A 143 10.60 -17.32 -11.10
N ALA A 144 11.58 -16.58 -10.58
CA ALA A 144 11.70 -16.31 -9.15
C ALA A 144 10.53 -15.48 -8.61
N VAL A 145 10.14 -14.40 -9.33
CA VAL A 145 8.99 -13.56 -8.96
C VAL A 145 7.70 -14.38 -9.03
N ARG A 146 7.52 -15.17 -10.08
CA ARG A 146 6.35 -16.05 -10.25
C ARG A 146 6.24 -17.06 -9.12
N ALA A 147 7.32 -17.75 -8.78
CA ALA A 147 7.34 -18.71 -7.66
C ALA A 147 7.03 -18.06 -6.30
N MET A 148 7.56 -16.86 -6.07
CA MET A 148 7.27 -16.06 -4.87
C MET A 148 5.78 -15.70 -4.79
N VAL A 149 5.21 -15.19 -5.88
CA VAL A 149 3.78 -14.82 -5.96
C VAL A 149 2.90 -16.06 -5.75
N GLN A 150 3.18 -17.15 -6.47
CA GLN A 150 2.43 -18.41 -6.36
C GLN A 150 2.43 -18.95 -4.93
N ARG A 151 3.57 -18.98 -4.26
CA ARG A 151 3.70 -19.42 -2.86
C ARG A 151 2.77 -18.62 -1.94
N ASP A 152 2.80 -17.30 -2.08
CA ASP A 152 2.08 -16.41 -1.18
C ASP A 152 0.57 -16.34 -1.49
N LEU A 153 0.17 -16.58 -2.76
CA LEU A 153 -1.23 -16.65 -3.17
C LEU A 153 -1.89 -18.01 -2.86
N ALA A 154 -1.14 -19.10 -2.89
CA ALA A 154 -1.70 -20.45 -2.78
C ALA A 154 -2.67 -20.63 -1.59
N PRO A 155 -2.36 -20.19 -0.35
CA PRO A 155 -3.28 -20.31 0.77
C PRO A 155 -4.58 -19.52 0.58
N LEU A 156 -4.52 -18.35 -0.05
CA LEU A 156 -5.67 -17.50 -0.31
C LEU A 156 -6.61 -18.14 -1.34
N LEU A 157 -6.04 -18.66 -2.42
CA LEU A 157 -6.79 -19.33 -3.50
C LEU A 157 -7.41 -20.63 -2.99
N GLN A 158 -6.68 -21.42 -2.20
CA GLN A 158 -7.20 -22.64 -1.55
C GLN A 158 -8.37 -22.35 -0.61
N ALA A 159 -8.34 -21.21 0.08
CA ALA A 159 -9.44 -20.75 0.92
C ALA A 159 -10.63 -20.15 0.12
N GLY A 160 -10.54 -20.13 -1.20
CA GLY A 160 -11.62 -19.68 -2.09
C GLY A 160 -11.65 -18.17 -2.33
N ALA A 161 -10.58 -17.44 -2.06
CA ALA A 161 -10.51 -16.02 -2.37
C ALA A 161 -10.72 -15.80 -3.88
N ASP A 162 -11.70 -14.95 -4.21
CA ASP A 162 -12.05 -14.59 -5.58
C ASP A 162 -11.77 -13.10 -5.89
N VAL A 163 -11.35 -12.35 -4.89
CA VAL A 163 -10.87 -10.97 -5.01
C VAL A 163 -9.59 -10.80 -4.22
N LEU A 164 -8.58 -10.20 -4.82
CA LEU A 164 -7.32 -9.86 -4.19
C LEU A 164 -7.15 -8.34 -4.09
N VAL A 165 -6.82 -7.85 -2.90
CA VAL A 165 -6.51 -6.44 -2.63
C VAL A 165 -5.00 -6.25 -2.64
N LEU A 166 -4.49 -5.38 -3.50
CA LEU A 166 -3.09 -4.95 -3.51
C LEU A 166 -2.88 -3.85 -2.46
N GLY A 167 -2.63 -4.24 -1.22
CA GLY A 167 -2.45 -3.35 -0.07
C GLY A 167 -1.06 -2.72 0.06
N CYS A 168 -0.29 -2.71 -1.03
CA CYS A 168 0.98 -2.01 -1.14
C CYS A 168 1.12 -1.39 -2.53
N THR A 169 1.64 -0.17 -2.61
CA THR A 169 1.76 0.59 -3.86
C THR A 169 2.87 0.07 -4.79
N HIS A 170 3.67 -0.90 -4.36
CA HIS A 170 4.62 -1.63 -5.20
C HIS A 170 3.95 -2.78 -5.97
N TYR A 171 2.91 -3.41 -5.42
CA TYR A 171 2.34 -4.63 -6.00
C TYR A 171 1.66 -4.45 -7.36
N PRO A 172 1.11 -3.27 -7.74
CA PRO A 172 0.67 -3.05 -9.12
C PRO A 172 1.78 -3.24 -10.17
N LEU A 173 3.06 -3.11 -9.80
CA LEU A 173 4.19 -3.33 -10.73
C LEU A 173 4.42 -4.82 -11.07
N ILE A 174 3.86 -5.73 -10.28
CA ILE A 174 3.87 -7.18 -10.54
C ILE A 174 2.44 -7.72 -10.74
N ALA A 175 1.48 -6.87 -11.08
CA ALA A 175 0.07 -7.25 -11.22
C ALA A 175 -0.14 -8.38 -12.23
N ASP A 176 0.60 -8.38 -13.34
CA ASP A 176 0.50 -9.44 -14.36
C ASP A 176 0.93 -10.81 -13.81
N GLN A 177 1.93 -10.83 -12.92
CA GLN A 177 2.36 -12.06 -12.24
C GLN A 177 1.31 -12.55 -11.23
N ILE A 178 0.59 -11.62 -10.59
CA ILE A 178 -0.52 -11.96 -9.66
C ILE A 178 -1.72 -12.49 -10.46
N ALA A 179 -2.09 -11.82 -11.54
CA ALA A 179 -3.25 -12.16 -12.35
C ALA A 179 -3.10 -13.48 -13.13
N SER A 180 -1.87 -14.00 -13.29
CA SER A 180 -1.61 -15.26 -13.98
C SER A 180 -1.92 -16.52 -13.14
N HIS A 181 -2.35 -16.36 -11.90
CA HIS A 181 -2.72 -17.43 -10.96
C HIS A 181 -4.19 -17.40 -10.60
#